data_c2b0a0eaa8a1cc291520816460b12bab
#
_entry.id   c2b0a0eaa8a1cc291520816460b12bab
#
_cell.length_a   1.000
_cell.length_b   1.000
_cell.length_c   1.000
_cell.angle_alpha   90.00
_cell.angle_beta   90.00
_cell.angle_gamma   90.00
#
_symmetry.space_group_name_H-M   'P 1'
#
loop_
_entity.id
_entity.type
_entity.pdbx_description
1 polymer ?
#
loop_
_entity_poly.entity_id
_entity_poly.type
_entity_poly.pdbx_seq_one_letter_code
_entity_poly.pdbx_strand_id
1 'polypeptide(L)'
;VRHLNEKKTDSTMIAQMQLNIHLADAADKVCREFVQNDSTIYAMDDFGFWYAKTISSTSSDSIQQGQEIPLHIQISEIRGTLISDIKYQYIMGSGELPTAITRSLKMMCIGDQMHIVAPWYTAYGVEGTKIIKPYSNLFIIITIEQ
;
A
#
# COMPACT_ATOMS: atom_id res chain seq x y z
N VAL A 1 16.55 -12.88 38.05
CA VAL A 1 15.30 -12.16 37.70
C VAL A 1 15.44 -11.44 36.38
N ARG A 2 16.50 -10.64 36.25
CA ARG A 2 16.79 -9.91 35.01
C ARG A 2 16.99 -10.87 33.80
N HIS A 3 17.65 -11.97 34.00
CA HIS A 3 17.93 -12.98 33.00
C HIS A 3 16.66 -13.68 32.51
N LEU A 4 15.72 -13.96 33.39
CA LEU A 4 14.43 -14.53 33.05
C LEU A 4 13.55 -13.56 32.25
N ASN A 5 13.61 -12.25 32.57
CA ASN A 5 12.89 -11.22 31.83
C ASN A 5 13.43 -11.07 30.40
N GLU A 6 14.75 -11.14 30.22
CA GLU A 6 15.36 -11.11 28.88
C GLU A 6 14.93 -12.29 28.03
N LYS A 7 14.90 -13.52 28.59
CA LYS A 7 14.40 -14.70 27.89
C LYS A 7 12.94 -14.60 27.48
N LYS A 8 12.07 -14.06 28.36
CA LYS A 8 10.66 -13.85 28.03
C LYS A 8 10.49 -12.84 26.91
N THR A 9 11.27 -11.75 26.93
CA THR A 9 11.23 -10.72 25.89
C THR A 9 11.66 -11.31 24.54
N ASP A 10 12.74 -12.09 24.51
CA ASP A 10 13.22 -12.73 23.29
C ASP A 10 12.19 -13.72 22.73
N SER A 11 11.58 -14.53 23.58
CA SER A 11 10.54 -15.47 23.18
C SER A 11 9.31 -14.76 22.60
N THR A 12 8.91 -13.63 23.21
CA THR A 12 7.80 -12.81 22.74
C THR A 12 8.12 -12.19 21.40
N MET A 13 9.33 -11.67 21.22
CA MET A 13 9.77 -11.11 19.96
C MET A 13 9.81 -12.15 18.84
N ILE A 14 10.31 -13.35 19.11
CA ILE A 14 10.34 -14.45 18.15
C ILE A 14 8.93 -14.85 17.76
N ALA A 15 8.02 -14.99 18.72
CA ALA A 15 6.62 -15.33 18.46
C ALA A 15 5.94 -14.25 17.58
N GLN A 16 6.21 -12.98 17.85
CA GLN A 16 5.68 -11.87 17.05
C GLN A 16 6.23 -11.89 15.63
N MET A 17 7.52 -12.15 15.47
CA MET A 17 8.15 -12.26 14.15
C MET A 17 7.55 -13.42 13.34
N GLN A 18 7.34 -14.57 13.97
CA GLN A 18 6.73 -15.74 13.33
C GLN A 18 5.30 -15.45 12.91
N LEU A 19 4.53 -14.76 13.76
CA LEU A 19 3.17 -14.34 13.42
C LEU A 19 3.17 -13.39 12.24
N ASN A 20 4.07 -12.41 12.21
CA ASN A 20 4.16 -11.43 11.12
C ASN A 20 4.51 -12.12 9.79
N ILE A 21 5.42 -13.09 9.81
CA ILE A 21 5.76 -13.87 8.61
C ILE A 21 4.53 -14.65 8.11
N HIS A 22 3.82 -15.29 9.02
CA HIS A 22 2.61 -16.02 8.69
C HIS A 22 1.54 -15.12 8.07
N LEU A 23 1.33 -13.94 8.67
CA LEU A 23 0.36 -12.97 8.18
C LEU A 23 0.79 -12.36 6.84
N ALA A 24 2.09 -12.18 6.61
CA ALA A 24 2.61 -11.72 5.33
C ALA A 24 2.38 -12.76 4.23
N ASP A 25 2.64 -14.04 4.50
CA ASP A 25 2.39 -15.11 3.56
C ASP A 25 0.91 -15.22 3.21
N ALA A 26 0.04 -15.11 4.21
CA ALA A 26 -1.41 -15.11 4.01
C ALA A 26 -1.86 -13.91 3.17
N ALA A 27 -1.29 -12.74 3.41
CA ALA A 27 -1.56 -11.53 2.65
C ALA A 27 -1.16 -11.68 1.17
N ASP A 28 0.02 -12.24 0.92
CA ASP A 28 0.50 -12.48 -0.44
C ASP A 28 -0.46 -13.40 -1.20
N LYS A 29 -0.96 -14.43 -0.54
CA LYS A 29 -1.93 -15.35 -1.13
C LYS A 29 -3.24 -14.66 -1.48
N VAL A 30 -3.78 -13.87 -0.56
CA VAL A 30 -5.02 -13.11 -0.75
C VAL A 30 -4.89 -12.13 -1.92
N CYS A 31 -3.79 -11.39 -1.96
CA CYS A 31 -3.52 -10.42 -3.03
C CYS A 31 -3.38 -11.11 -4.38
N ARG A 32 -2.66 -12.23 -4.43
CA ARG A 32 -2.46 -12.99 -5.66
C ARG A 32 -3.79 -13.54 -6.18
N GLU A 33 -4.63 -14.08 -5.31
CA GLU A 33 -5.95 -14.58 -5.69
C GLU A 33 -6.83 -13.47 -6.24
N PHE A 34 -6.81 -12.29 -5.62
CA PHE A 34 -7.54 -11.14 -6.12
C PHE A 34 -7.09 -10.76 -7.53
N VAL A 35 -5.77 -10.63 -7.73
CA VAL A 35 -5.18 -10.26 -9.01
C VAL A 35 -5.52 -11.26 -10.11
N GLN A 36 -5.46 -12.55 -9.79
CA GLN A 36 -5.75 -13.62 -10.76
C GLN A 36 -7.20 -13.64 -11.19
N ASN A 37 -8.11 -13.21 -10.34
CA ASN A 37 -9.55 -13.22 -10.61
C ASN A 37 -10.09 -11.89 -11.13
N ASP A 38 -9.26 -10.86 -11.18
CA ASP A 38 -9.65 -9.55 -11.69
C ASP A 38 -9.40 -9.46 -13.20
N SER A 39 -10.24 -8.68 -13.89
CA SER A 39 -10.09 -8.48 -15.34
C SER A 39 -8.90 -7.59 -15.69
N THR A 40 -8.43 -6.78 -14.75
CA THR A 40 -7.26 -5.91 -14.91
C THR A 40 -5.98 -6.75 -14.86
N ILE A 41 -5.02 -6.42 -15.71
CA ILE A 41 -3.71 -7.08 -15.72
C ILE A 41 -2.75 -6.26 -14.87
N TYR A 42 -2.26 -6.87 -13.78
CA TYR A 42 -1.36 -6.24 -12.82
C TYR A 42 0.09 -6.70 -13.03
N ALA A 43 1.02 -5.82 -12.69
CA ALA A 43 2.43 -6.15 -12.53
C ALA A 43 2.77 -6.16 -11.04
N MET A 44 3.76 -6.97 -10.66
CA MET A 44 4.21 -7.04 -9.26
C MET A 44 5.43 -6.14 -9.06
N ASP A 45 5.38 -5.32 -8.03
CA ASP A 45 6.51 -4.52 -7.59
C ASP A 45 7.45 -5.36 -6.73
N ASP A 46 8.72 -4.97 -6.68
CA ASP A 46 9.74 -5.68 -5.89
C ASP A 46 9.43 -5.72 -4.39
N PHE A 47 8.65 -4.76 -3.89
CA PHE A 47 8.24 -4.72 -2.49
C PHE A 47 7.04 -5.61 -2.17
N GLY A 48 6.38 -6.18 -3.19
CA GLY A 48 5.33 -7.18 -2.98
C GLY A 48 3.90 -6.71 -3.24
N PHE A 49 3.68 -5.45 -3.60
CA PHE A 49 2.36 -5.00 -4.02
C PHE A 49 2.18 -5.15 -5.54
N TRP A 50 0.93 -5.19 -5.98
CA TRP A 50 0.58 -5.27 -7.40
C TRP A 50 0.03 -3.93 -7.87
N TYR A 51 0.30 -3.57 -9.12
CA TYR A 51 -0.16 -2.29 -9.67
C TYR A 51 -0.55 -2.43 -11.13
N ALA A 52 -1.47 -1.55 -11.57
CA ALA A 52 -1.87 -1.44 -12.96
C ALA A 52 -2.27 0.01 -13.24
N LYS A 53 -1.70 0.60 -14.28
CA LYS A 53 -2.08 1.92 -14.73
C LYS A 53 -3.36 1.78 -15.56
N THR A 54 -4.48 2.25 -15.03
CA THR A 54 -5.81 2.11 -15.64
C THR A 54 -6.18 3.29 -16.53
N ILE A 55 -5.62 4.46 -16.24
CA ILE A 55 -5.73 5.65 -17.09
C ILE A 55 -4.33 6.20 -17.30
N SER A 56 -3.91 6.31 -18.56
CA SER A 56 -2.65 6.95 -18.94
C SER A 56 -2.96 8.31 -19.55
N SER A 57 -2.42 9.37 -18.97
CA SER A 57 -2.59 10.71 -19.50
C SER A 57 -1.73 10.91 -20.75
N THR A 58 -2.00 12.01 -21.46
CA THR A 58 -1.17 12.42 -22.60
C THR A 58 0.13 13.09 -22.16
N SER A 59 0.24 13.46 -20.87
CA SER A 59 1.45 14.04 -20.32
C SER A 59 2.54 12.98 -20.21
N SER A 60 3.76 13.34 -20.59
CA SER A 60 4.95 12.51 -20.43
C SER A 60 5.87 13.04 -19.33
N ASP A 61 5.47 14.11 -18.66
CA ASP A 61 6.31 14.77 -17.66
C ASP A 61 6.27 14.01 -16.34
N SER A 62 7.45 13.59 -15.88
CA SER A 62 7.60 12.96 -14.57
C SER A 62 7.38 13.99 -13.46
N ILE A 63 6.83 13.52 -12.35
CA ILE A 63 6.65 14.35 -11.18
C ILE A 63 7.99 14.50 -10.46
N GLN A 64 8.37 15.73 -10.16
CA GLN A 64 9.63 16.04 -9.50
C GLN A 64 9.51 15.97 -7.98
N GLN A 65 10.61 15.60 -7.34
CA GLN A 65 10.72 15.66 -5.88
C GLN A 65 10.42 17.10 -5.41
N GLY A 66 9.59 17.21 -4.38
CA GLY A 66 9.17 18.50 -3.84
C GLY A 66 8.01 19.18 -4.57
N GLN A 67 7.58 18.62 -5.68
CA GLN A 67 6.44 19.14 -6.43
C GLN A 67 5.14 18.87 -5.69
N GLU A 68 4.26 19.87 -5.64
CA GLU A 68 2.91 19.73 -5.09
C GLU A 68 1.98 19.19 -6.17
N ILE A 69 1.29 18.09 -5.86
CA ILE A 69 0.40 17.42 -6.81
C ILE A 69 -0.99 17.21 -6.22
N PRO A 70 -2.06 17.34 -7.04
CA PRO A 70 -3.41 17.09 -6.58
C PRO A 70 -3.70 15.59 -6.61
N LEU A 71 -3.80 14.96 -5.44
CA LEU A 71 -4.06 13.53 -5.30
C LEU A 71 -5.52 13.25 -4.94
N HIS A 72 -6.06 12.20 -5.55
CA HIS A 72 -7.28 11.56 -5.14
C HIS A 72 -6.94 10.12 -4.78
N ILE A 73 -7.13 9.74 -3.53
CA ILE A 73 -6.82 8.40 -3.02
C ILE A 73 -8.10 7.77 -2.49
N GLN A 74 -8.44 6.60 -3.06
CA GLN A 74 -9.57 5.80 -2.61
C GLN A 74 -9.04 4.48 -2.08
N ILE A 75 -9.37 4.15 -0.83
CA ILE A 75 -8.87 2.96 -0.14
C ILE A 75 -10.05 2.11 0.29
N SER A 76 -10.00 0.82 -0.07
CA SER A 76 -10.94 -0.18 0.41
C SER A 76 -10.21 -1.44 0.82
N GLU A 77 -10.84 -2.27 1.64
CA GLU A 77 -10.32 -3.61 1.89
C GLU A 77 -10.48 -4.43 0.62
N ILE A 78 -9.61 -5.43 0.44
CA ILE A 78 -9.74 -6.33 -0.72
C ILE A 78 -11.11 -7.01 -0.67
N ARG A 79 -11.88 -6.84 -1.76
CA ARG A 79 -13.27 -7.32 -1.88
C ARG A 79 -14.20 -6.77 -0.80
N GLY A 80 -13.83 -5.65 -0.20
CA GLY A 80 -14.57 -5.03 0.88
C GLY A 80 -15.12 -3.68 0.52
N THR A 81 -15.64 -3.01 1.55
CA THR A 81 -16.22 -1.67 1.42
C THR A 81 -15.15 -0.59 1.36
N LEU A 82 -15.51 0.55 0.80
CA LEU A 82 -14.68 1.74 0.79
C LEU A 82 -14.43 2.21 2.23
N ILE A 83 -13.15 2.42 2.58
CA ILE A 83 -12.73 2.90 3.89
C ILE A 83 -12.51 4.41 3.86
N SER A 84 -11.86 4.90 2.80
CA SER A 84 -11.43 6.29 2.69
C SER A 84 -11.49 6.76 1.25
N ASP A 85 -11.92 7.99 1.06
CA ASP A 85 -11.98 8.66 -0.24
C ASP A 85 -11.62 10.11 0.00
N ILE A 86 -10.36 10.49 -0.28
CA ILE A 86 -9.84 11.82 0.04
C ILE A 86 -9.16 12.44 -1.16
N LYS A 87 -9.28 13.77 -1.24
CA LYS A 87 -8.55 14.60 -2.21
C LYS A 87 -7.76 15.62 -1.44
N TYR A 88 -6.48 15.78 -1.76
CA TYR A 88 -5.64 16.80 -1.13
C TYR A 88 -4.40 17.07 -1.97
N GLN A 89 -3.72 18.18 -1.61
CA GLN A 89 -2.46 18.52 -2.24
C GLN A 89 -1.33 17.79 -1.49
N TYR A 90 -0.58 16.97 -2.23
CA TYR A 90 0.52 16.19 -1.69
C TYR A 90 1.86 16.73 -2.20
N ILE A 91 2.83 16.84 -1.33
CA ILE A 91 4.20 17.21 -1.72
C ILE A 91 4.99 15.92 -1.97
N MET A 92 5.44 15.74 -3.20
CA MET A 92 6.17 14.54 -3.61
C MET A 92 7.43 14.36 -2.77
N GLY A 93 7.55 13.20 -2.12
CA GLY A 93 8.70 12.87 -1.28
C GLY A 93 8.58 13.29 0.17
N SER A 94 7.44 13.81 0.62
CA SER A 94 7.25 14.23 2.02
C SER A 94 7.27 13.07 3.03
N GLY A 95 7.10 11.83 2.57
CA GLY A 95 7.21 10.65 3.45
C GLY A 95 5.96 10.29 4.25
N GLU A 96 4.84 10.93 3.98
CA GLU A 96 3.59 10.73 4.72
C GLU A 96 2.79 9.50 4.28
N LEU A 97 3.07 8.98 3.09
CA LEU A 97 2.30 7.90 2.48
C LEU A 97 3.06 6.56 2.53
N PRO A 98 2.34 5.44 2.58
CA PRO A 98 2.99 4.12 2.63
C PRO A 98 3.70 3.77 1.33
N THR A 99 4.55 2.76 1.41
CA THR A 99 5.42 2.30 0.32
C THR A 99 4.65 2.03 -0.98
N ALA A 100 3.53 1.32 -0.90
CA ALA A 100 2.74 0.99 -2.09
C ALA A 100 2.31 2.25 -2.86
N ILE A 101 1.95 3.30 -2.15
CA ILE A 101 1.53 4.56 -2.76
C ILE A 101 2.72 5.37 -3.27
N THR A 102 3.76 5.54 -2.44
CA THR A 102 4.91 6.36 -2.84
C THR A 102 5.65 5.79 -4.04
N ARG A 103 5.81 4.47 -4.11
CA ARG A 103 6.44 3.82 -5.26
C ARG A 103 5.58 3.93 -6.52
N SER A 104 4.26 3.82 -6.36
CA SER A 104 3.32 3.97 -7.48
C SER A 104 3.35 5.38 -8.05
N LEU A 105 3.42 6.40 -7.19
CA LEU A 105 3.51 7.80 -7.63
C LEU A 105 4.74 8.07 -8.49
N LYS A 106 5.85 7.38 -8.24
CA LYS A 106 7.07 7.50 -9.06
C LYS A 106 6.90 6.98 -10.48
N MET A 107 5.88 6.17 -10.72
CA MET A 107 5.56 5.61 -12.03
C MET A 107 4.47 6.40 -12.77
N MET A 108 3.96 7.47 -12.17
CA MET A 108 2.78 8.20 -12.65
C MET A 108 3.13 9.60 -13.13
N CYS A 109 2.34 10.08 -14.07
CA CYS A 109 2.31 11.48 -14.52
C CYS A 109 0.99 12.11 -14.14
N ILE A 110 0.92 13.45 -14.22
CA ILE A 110 -0.35 14.17 -13.95
C ILE A 110 -1.43 13.68 -14.92
N GLY A 111 -2.58 13.32 -14.38
CA GLY A 111 -3.70 12.76 -15.13
C GLY A 111 -3.76 11.25 -15.15
N ASP A 112 -2.74 10.57 -14.66
CA ASP A 112 -2.73 9.11 -14.58
C ASP A 112 -3.59 8.60 -13.44
N GLN A 113 -4.13 7.40 -13.62
CA GLN A 113 -4.78 6.65 -12.55
C GLN A 113 -4.15 5.28 -12.43
N MET A 114 -3.95 4.82 -11.20
CA MET A 114 -3.35 3.52 -10.91
C MET A 114 -4.19 2.76 -9.90
N HIS A 115 -4.41 1.48 -10.18
CA HIS A 115 -5.01 0.53 -9.24
C HIS A 115 -3.89 -0.24 -8.56
N ILE A 116 -3.98 -0.40 -7.25
CA ILE A 116 -2.96 -1.04 -6.42
C ILE A 116 -3.62 -2.10 -5.56
N VAL A 117 -3.02 -3.29 -5.52
CA VAL A 117 -3.39 -4.36 -4.60
C VAL A 117 -2.22 -4.53 -3.63
N ALA A 118 -2.42 -4.08 -2.40
CA ALA A 118 -1.34 -3.91 -1.44
C ALA A 118 -1.51 -4.84 -0.24
N PRO A 119 -0.57 -5.79 -0.04
CA PRO A 119 -0.53 -6.50 1.24
C PRO A 119 -0.18 -5.52 2.36
N TRP A 120 -0.60 -5.85 3.58
CA TRP A 120 -0.49 -4.94 4.73
C TRP A 120 0.91 -4.37 4.95
N TYR A 121 1.96 -5.14 4.69
CA TYR A 121 3.34 -4.71 4.96
C TYR A 121 3.86 -3.68 3.95
N THR A 122 3.16 -3.45 2.83
CA THR A 122 3.44 -2.35 1.89
C THR A 122 2.48 -1.18 2.08
N ALA A 123 1.49 -1.34 2.94
CA ALA A 123 0.44 -0.36 3.22
C ALA A 123 0.60 0.18 4.65
N TYR A 124 -0.42 0.04 5.51
CA TYR A 124 -0.41 0.69 6.83
C TYR A 124 0.05 -0.23 7.96
N GLY A 125 0.51 -1.43 7.63
CA GLY A 125 1.32 -2.26 8.50
C GLY A 125 0.61 -2.89 9.69
N VAL A 126 1.44 -3.18 10.70
CA VAL A 126 1.04 -3.82 11.94
C VAL A 126 0.11 -2.93 12.77
N GLU A 127 0.31 -1.62 12.72
CA GLU A 127 -0.42 -0.67 13.56
C GLU A 127 -1.71 -0.18 12.92
N GLY A 128 -1.76 -0.12 11.59
CA GLY A 128 -2.89 0.49 10.90
C GLY A 128 -2.99 1.98 11.17
N THR A 129 -4.19 2.52 11.06
CA THR A 129 -4.53 3.91 11.37
C THR A 129 -5.83 3.95 12.18
N LYS A 130 -6.37 5.15 12.43
CA LYS A 130 -7.67 5.27 13.11
C LYS A 130 -8.81 4.60 12.33
N ILE A 131 -8.71 4.54 11.01
CA ILE A 131 -9.76 4.01 10.14
C ILE A 131 -9.38 2.72 9.43
N ILE A 132 -8.08 2.41 9.35
CA ILE A 132 -7.57 1.18 8.72
C ILE A 132 -7.09 0.25 9.82
N LYS A 133 -7.67 -0.94 9.87
CA LYS A 133 -7.32 -1.95 10.88
C LYS A 133 -5.88 -2.45 10.69
N PRO A 134 -5.22 -2.91 11.77
CA PRO A 134 -3.94 -3.59 11.65
C PRO A 134 -4.01 -4.77 10.67
N TYR A 135 -2.92 -4.99 9.94
CA TYR A 135 -2.78 -6.09 8.99
C TYR A 135 -3.82 -6.10 7.86
N SER A 136 -4.33 -4.92 7.48
CA SER A 136 -5.30 -4.81 6.38
C SER A 136 -4.63 -4.90 5.02
N ASN A 137 -5.11 -5.82 4.19
CA ASN A 137 -4.74 -5.90 2.79
C ASN A 137 -5.71 -5.03 2.00
N LEU A 138 -5.19 -4.14 1.17
CA LEU A 138 -5.97 -3.03 0.63
C LEU A 138 -6.02 -3.02 -0.89
N PHE A 139 -7.13 -2.56 -1.41
CA PHE A 139 -7.28 -2.15 -2.79
C PHE A 139 -7.28 -0.61 -2.81
N ILE A 140 -6.34 -0.02 -3.55
CA ILE A 140 -6.12 1.42 -3.55
C ILE A 140 -6.21 1.94 -4.98
N ILE A 141 -6.97 3.02 -5.18
CA ILE A 141 -7.01 3.72 -6.46
C ILE A 141 -6.40 5.10 -6.24
N ILE A 142 -5.34 5.41 -6.99
CA ILE A 142 -4.68 6.71 -6.94
C ILE A 142 -4.91 7.40 -8.27
N THR A 143 -5.37 8.63 -8.22
CA THR A 143 -5.48 9.51 -9.37
C THR A 143 -4.70 10.79 -9.10
N ILE A 144 -3.81 11.17 -10.03
CA ILE A 144 -3.18 12.49 -10.00
C ILE A 144 -4.02 13.36 -10.88
N GLU A 145 -4.81 14.25 -10.27
CA GLU A 145 -5.77 15.05 -10.99
C GLU A 145 -5.09 16.15 -11.82
N GLN A 146 -5.76 16.57 -12.86
CA GLN A 146 -5.27 17.66 -13.72
C GLN A 146 -5.68 19.02 -13.21
#